data_18084a2bd8cf1ff63d6a071fedc41842
#
_entry.id   18084a2bd8cf1ff63d6a071fedc41842
#
_cell.length_a   1.000
_cell.length_b   1.000
_cell.length_c   1.000
_cell.angle_alpha   90.00
_cell.angle_beta   90.00
_cell.angle_gamma   90.00
#
_symmetry.space_group_name_H-M   'P 1'
#
loop_
_entity.id
_entity.type
_entity.pdbx_description
1 polymer ?
#
loop_
_entity_poly.entity_id
_entity_poly.type
_entity_poly.pdbx_seq_one_letter_code
_entity_poly.pdbx_strand_id
1 'polypeptide(L)'
;NKDGSKVYYLAAFEKGYDLWVTEPRTRDTKILAKLGAGGGGLEISKDGKSLFTLKEGRLTKIDENGKSEPIGIAGEMELDAEAERAYILDHAYRQVVQKFYDPQIHGIDWKGFYTNYREFLPHLNNNYDFQELLSEFLGELNASHTGGRYSPSNPQGDETASLGLLYDERFPGPGLKVTEILAEGPFSKAASALKPGAILEKIDGIAIDNRTDWTALLNRKARKNTLVTFRNTTDTKSMEAVVKPISLGEETGLMYARWVQRMKDEVHRLSGGTLGYVHVQGMNDGSFRDVFDEVLGENFDRQGLVVDTRFNGGGWLHDDLKTFLSGERYLDFAPQGNRLKDGEPMGR
;
A
#
# COMPACT_ATOMS: atom_id res chain seq x y z
N ASN A 1 -11.56 -30.91 11.34
CA ASN A 1 -10.85 -31.90 12.11
C ASN A 1 -10.62 -33.19 11.30
N LYS A 2 -9.85 -34.15 11.84
CA LYS A 2 -9.43 -35.33 11.10
C LYS A 2 -10.55 -36.32 10.77
N ASP A 3 -11.58 -36.39 11.58
CA ASP A 3 -12.72 -37.30 11.38
C ASP A 3 -13.84 -36.70 10.51
N GLY A 4 -13.66 -35.45 10.05
CA GLY A 4 -14.64 -34.74 9.23
C GLY A 4 -15.91 -34.31 9.97
N SER A 5 -15.97 -34.43 11.29
CA SER A 5 -17.14 -34.03 12.08
C SER A 5 -17.25 -32.51 12.24
N LYS A 6 -16.15 -31.78 12.15
CA LYS A 6 -16.11 -30.33 12.28
C LYS A 6 -15.19 -29.68 11.23
N VAL A 7 -15.64 -28.58 10.65
CA VAL A 7 -14.86 -27.72 9.76
C VAL A 7 -14.61 -26.40 10.49
N TYR A 8 -13.36 -26.03 10.61
CA TYR A 8 -12.92 -24.75 11.19
C TYR A 8 -12.45 -23.82 10.09
N TYR A 9 -12.84 -22.57 10.15
CA TYR A 9 -12.45 -21.56 9.18
C TYR A 9 -12.44 -20.16 9.76
N LEU A 10 -11.65 -19.28 9.17
CA LEU A 10 -11.64 -17.87 9.49
C LEU A 10 -12.57 -17.14 8.52
N ALA A 11 -13.49 -16.34 9.05
CA ALA A 11 -14.37 -15.52 8.25
C ALA A 11 -14.43 -14.10 8.80
N ALA A 12 -14.38 -13.12 7.89
CA ALA A 12 -14.53 -11.72 8.23
C ALA A 12 -16.01 -11.39 8.43
N PHE A 13 -16.35 -10.80 9.59
CA PHE A 13 -17.67 -10.30 9.90
C PHE A 13 -17.53 -9.07 10.82
N GLU A 14 -18.24 -7.99 10.53
CA GLU A 14 -18.27 -6.70 11.26
C GLU A 14 -16.92 -6.06 11.60
N LYS A 15 -16.05 -6.68 12.42
CA LYS A 15 -14.82 -6.07 12.95
C LYS A 15 -13.55 -6.90 12.73
N GLY A 16 -13.42 -7.57 11.60
CA GLY A 16 -12.26 -8.41 11.30
C GLY A 16 -12.61 -9.90 11.24
N TYR A 17 -11.60 -10.75 11.32
CA TYR A 17 -11.78 -12.18 11.24
C TYR A 17 -12.11 -12.79 12.60
N ASP A 18 -13.09 -13.68 12.61
CA ASP A 18 -13.42 -14.55 13.74
C ASP A 18 -13.24 -16.01 13.34
N LEU A 19 -12.96 -16.87 14.32
CA LEU A 19 -12.87 -18.31 14.10
C LEU A 19 -14.26 -18.93 14.21
N TRP A 20 -14.68 -19.58 13.16
CA TRP A 20 -15.96 -20.28 13.07
C TRP A 20 -15.77 -21.79 13.06
N VAL A 21 -16.79 -22.49 13.53
CA VAL A 21 -16.89 -23.94 13.43
C VAL A 21 -18.25 -24.34 12.86
N THR A 22 -18.23 -25.25 11.90
CA THR A 22 -19.44 -25.86 11.31
C THR A 22 -19.37 -27.36 11.50
N GLU A 23 -20.48 -27.95 11.90
CA GLU A 23 -20.71 -29.39 11.92
C GLU A 23 -21.44 -29.79 10.62
N PRO A 24 -20.77 -30.40 9.63
CA PRO A 24 -21.36 -30.61 8.29
C PRO A 24 -22.63 -31.47 8.28
N ARG A 25 -22.78 -32.40 9.23
CA ARG A 25 -23.92 -33.31 9.31
C ARG A 25 -25.20 -32.61 9.78
N THR A 26 -25.09 -31.75 10.81
CA THR A 26 -26.23 -31.01 11.36
C THR A 26 -26.42 -29.66 10.70
N ARG A 27 -25.38 -29.17 10.01
CA ARG A 27 -25.26 -27.81 9.46
C ARG A 27 -25.22 -26.72 10.53
N ASP A 28 -24.97 -27.11 11.78
CA ASP A 28 -24.81 -26.15 12.85
C ASP A 28 -23.53 -25.35 12.69
N THR A 29 -23.64 -24.05 12.71
CA THR A 29 -22.51 -23.12 12.53
C THR A 29 -22.54 -22.10 13.65
N LYS A 30 -21.36 -21.88 14.27
CA LYS A 30 -21.20 -20.86 15.32
C LYS A 30 -19.81 -20.25 15.33
N ILE A 31 -19.70 -19.07 15.91
CA ILE A 31 -18.40 -18.48 16.24
C ILE A 31 -17.81 -19.29 17.39
N LEU A 32 -16.63 -19.86 17.17
CA LEU A 32 -15.88 -20.57 18.21
C LEU A 32 -15.06 -19.59 19.06
N ALA A 33 -14.37 -18.63 18.40
CA ALA A 33 -13.61 -17.60 19.10
C ALA A 33 -13.69 -16.27 18.34
N LYS A 34 -13.95 -15.19 19.08
CA LYS A 34 -13.89 -13.82 18.55
C LYS A 34 -12.44 -13.37 18.54
N LEU A 35 -11.90 -13.16 17.35
CA LEU A 35 -10.53 -12.67 17.17
C LEU A 35 -10.49 -11.16 16.93
N GLY A 36 -11.47 -10.63 16.19
CA GLY A 36 -11.71 -9.20 16.00
C GLY A 36 -10.58 -8.46 15.29
N ALA A 37 -9.69 -9.17 14.60
CA ALA A 37 -8.49 -8.61 14.01
C ALA A 37 -8.13 -9.31 12.71
N GLY A 38 -7.10 -8.80 12.01
CA GLY A 38 -6.49 -9.52 10.91
C GLY A 38 -5.98 -10.88 11.39
N GLY A 39 -6.61 -11.95 10.96
CA GLY A 39 -6.18 -13.32 11.23
C GLY A 39 -5.40 -13.87 10.04
N GLY A 40 -4.32 -14.59 10.28
CA GLY A 40 -3.55 -15.23 9.25
C GLY A 40 -3.28 -16.69 9.59
N GLY A 41 -3.49 -17.58 8.62
CA GLY A 41 -3.28 -19.00 8.76
C GLY A 41 -4.16 -19.64 9.85
N LEU A 42 -4.57 -20.87 9.64
CA LEU A 42 -5.28 -21.68 10.61
C LEU A 42 -4.73 -23.10 10.54
N GLU A 43 -4.13 -23.55 11.64
CA GLU A 43 -3.57 -24.88 11.75
C GLU A 43 -4.22 -25.64 12.89
N ILE A 44 -4.41 -26.93 12.71
CA ILE A 44 -4.94 -27.82 13.75
C ILE A 44 -3.81 -28.72 14.28
N SER A 45 -3.76 -28.92 15.60
CA SER A 45 -2.82 -29.85 16.21
C SER A 45 -2.99 -31.28 15.71
N LYS A 46 -1.94 -32.08 15.80
CA LYS A 46 -1.97 -33.49 15.35
C LYS A 46 -3.04 -34.31 16.04
N ASP A 47 -3.36 -34.03 17.29
CA ASP A 47 -4.41 -34.69 18.08
C ASP A 47 -5.80 -34.10 17.85
N GLY A 48 -5.91 -33.01 17.07
CA GLY A 48 -7.18 -32.35 16.73
C GLY A 48 -7.80 -31.51 17.85
N LYS A 49 -7.13 -31.35 18.99
CA LYS A 49 -7.70 -30.68 20.19
C LYS A 49 -7.39 -29.19 20.29
N SER A 50 -6.47 -28.72 19.51
CA SER A 50 -6.07 -27.30 19.54
C SER A 50 -5.97 -26.74 18.14
N LEU A 51 -6.35 -25.49 18.00
CA LEU A 51 -6.20 -24.71 16.79
C LEU A 51 -5.15 -23.62 17.02
N PHE A 52 -4.42 -23.27 16.00
CA PHE A 52 -3.41 -22.22 16.04
C PHE A 52 -3.68 -21.23 14.94
N THR A 53 -3.57 -19.95 15.25
CA THR A 53 -3.71 -18.85 14.28
C THR A 53 -2.79 -17.70 14.66
N LEU A 54 -2.50 -16.83 13.70
CA LEU A 54 -1.84 -15.56 13.97
C LEU A 54 -2.90 -14.49 14.21
N LYS A 55 -2.96 -13.97 15.44
CA LYS A 55 -3.77 -12.83 15.79
C LYS A 55 -2.88 -11.60 15.97
N GLU A 56 -3.02 -10.60 15.08
CA GLU A 56 -2.16 -9.41 15.10
C GLU A 56 -0.66 -9.74 15.11
N GLY A 57 -0.26 -10.72 14.31
CA GLY A 57 1.12 -11.18 14.26
C GLY A 57 1.59 -12.05 15.44
N ARG A 58 0.72 -12.34 16.42
CA ARG A 58 1.02 -13.18 17.58
C ARG A 58 0.42 -14.57 17.42
N LEU A 59 1.25 -15.59 17.62
CA LEU A 59 0.78 -16.97 17.63
C LEU A 59 -0.20 -17.19 18.80
N THR A 60 -1.40 -17.62 18.47
CA THR A 60 -2.48 -17.84 19.45
C THR A 60 -2.97 -19.28 19.34
N LYS A 61 -3.03 -19.97 20.47
CA LYS A 61 -3.64 -21.28 20.61
C LYS A 61 -5.10 -21.10 21.02
N ILE A 62 -5.99 -21.89 20.42
CA ILE A 62 -7.42 -21.88 20.72
C ILE A 62 -7.83 -23.33 20.99
N ASP A 63 -8.51 -23.57 22.11
CA ASP A 63 -9.02 -24.88 22.48
C ASP A 63 -10.38 -25.19 21.82
N GLU A 64 -10.88 -26.39 22.04
CA GLU A 64 -12.17 -26.86 21.53
C GLU A 64 -13.37 -26.01 22.00
N ASN A 65 -13.23 -25.27 23.08
CA ASN A 65 -14.26 -24.42 23.66
C ASN A 65 -14.13 -22.95 23.21
N GLY A 66 -13.10 -22.64 22.41
CA GLY A 66 -12.86 -21.29 21.91
C GLY A 66 -12.04 -20.41 22.85
N LYS A 67 -11.46 -20.97 23.93
CA LYS A 67 -10.57 -20.22 24.79
C LYS A 67 -9.26 -19.96 24.07
N SER A 68 -8.89 -18.70 23.96
CA SER A 68 -7.71 -18.23 23.26
C SER A 68 -6.58 -17.95 24.27
N GLU A 69 -5.37 -18.43 23.95
CA GLU A 69 -4.16 -18.18 24.74
C GLU A 69 -3.03 -17.77 23.81
N PRO A 70 -2.38 -16.60 24.01
CA PRO A 70 -1.22 -16.24 23.24
C PRO A 70 -0.04 -17.16 23.59
N ILE A 71 0.70 -17.60 22.60
CA ILE A 71 1.95 -18.34 22.78
C ILE A 71 3.09 -17.32 22.72
N GLY A 72 3.76 -17.13 23.88
CA GLY A 72 4.96 -16.32 23.93
C GLY A 72 6.13 -17.06 23.26
N ILE A 73 6.70 -16.45 22.25
CA ILE A 73 7.95 -16.89 21.63
C ILE A 73 8.99 -15.84 22.00
N ALA A 74 9.99 -16.25 22.74
CA ALA A 74 11.15 -15.42 23.06
C ALA A 74 12.40 -16.17 22.58
N GLY A 75 13.30 -15.45 21.97
CA GLY A 75 14.59 -15.96 21.55
C GLY A 75 15.57 -14.80 21.40
N GLU A 76 16.82 -15.09 21.65
CA GLU A 76 17.92 -14.18 21.39
C GLU A 76 18.74 -14.76 20.24
N MET A 77 19.21 -13.89 19.37
CA MET A 77 20.04 -14.24 18.22
C MET A 77 21.18 -13.24 18.12
N GLU A 78 22.39 -13.75 18.00
CA GLU A 78 23.53 -12.94 17.62
C GLU A 78 23.52 -12.75 16.11
N LEU A 79 23.46 -11.51 15.67
CA LEU A 79 23.41 -11.13 14.26
C LEU A 79 24.76 -10.57 13.82
N ASP A 80 25.44 -11.28 12.93
CA ASP A 80 26.57 -10.75 12.15
C ASP A 80 26.01 -10.12 10.86
N ALA A 81 25.83 -8.81 10.87
CA ALA A 81 25.21 -8.09 9.76
C ALA A 81 26.07 -8.09 8.48
N GLU A 82 27.38 -8.24 8.60
CA GLU A 82 28.31 -8.34 7.48
C GLU A 82 28.18 -9.69 6.77
N ALA A 83 28.24 -10.76 7.57
CA ALA A 83 28.04 -12.13 7.09
C ALA A 83 26.62 -12.32 6.53
N GLU A 84 25.60 -11.70 7.13
CA GLU A 84 24.23 -11.75 6.63
C GLU A 84 24.12 -11.11 5.24
N ARG A 85 24.66 -9.91 5.03
CA ARG A 85 24.64 -9.25 3.70
C ARG A 85 25.34 -10.09 2.65
N ALA A 86 26.51 -10.67 3.00
CA ALA A 86 27.24 -11.56 2.10
C ALA A 86 26.41 -12.81 1.74
N TYR A 87 25.76 -13.41 2.72
CA TYR A 87 24.86 -14.54 2.50
C TYR A 87 23.65 -14.20 1.62
N ILE A 88 23.02 -13.03 1.83
CA ILE A 88 21.86 -12.60 1.05
C ILE A 88 22.25 -12.39 -0.42
N LEU A 89 23.39 -11.75 -0.71
CA LEU A 89 23.86 -11.57 -2.09
C LEU A 89 24.15 -12.92 -2.76
N ASP A 90 24.86 -13.83 -2.06
CA ASP A 90 25.14 -15.17 -2.56
C ASP A 90 23.83 -15.98 -2.78
N HIS A 91 22.87 -15.86 -1.86
CA HIS A 91 21.57 -16.49 -1.99
C HIS A 91 20.81 -15.96 -3.22
N ALA A 92 20.77 -14.64 -3.41
CA ALA A 92 20.14 -14.02 -4.58
C ALA A 92 20.77 -14.51 -5.89
N TYR A 93 22.09 -14.54 -5.96
CA TYR A 93 22.81 -15.11 -7.10
C TYR A 93 22.36 -16.54 -7.42
N ARG A 94 22.34 -17.43 -6.43
CA ARG A 94 21.94 -18.84 -6.60
C ARG A 94 20.48 -19.00 -6.97
N GLN A 95 19.58 -18.17 -6.39
CA GLN A 95 18.15 -18.24 -6.72
C GLN A 95 17.90 -17.84 -8.17
N VAL A 96 18.59 -16.85 -8.69
CA VAL A 96 18.50 -16.48 -10.12
C VAL A 96 18.95 -17.65 -10.99
N VAL A 97 20.14 -18.23 -10.74
CA VAL A 97 20.62 -19.38 -11.51
C VAL A 97 19.63 -20.54 -11.52
N GLN A 98 18.92 -20.76 -10.40
CA GLN A 98 18.02 -21.89 -10.26
C GLN A 98 16.61 -21.63 -10.82
N LYS A 99 16.10 -20.38 -10.73
CA LYS A 99 14.68 -20.07 -10.92
C LYS A 99 14.38 -19.08 -12.03
N PHE A 100 15.40 -18.43 -12.60
CA PHE A 100 15.14 -17.47 -13.67
C PHE A 100 14.44 -18.18 -14.85
N TYR A 101 13.49 -17.51 -15.46
CA TYR A 101 12.63 -18.12 -16.49
C TYR A 101 13.40 -18.55 -17.76
N ASP A 102 14.47 -17.82 -18.09
CA ASP A 102 15.41 -18.19 -19.14
C ASP A 102 16.63 -18.89 -18.53
N PRO A 103 16.85 -20.21 -18.82
CA PRO A 103 18.00 -20.93 -18.29
C PRO A 103 19.36 -20.35 -18.68
N GLN A 104 19.43 -19.55 -19.75
CA GLN A 104 20.64 -18.88 -20.20
C GLN A 104 20.80 -17.47 -19.61
N ILE A 105 19.87 -17.06 -18.76
CA ILE A 105 19.86 -15.76 -18.08
C ILE A 105 20.13 -14.63 -19.09
N HIS A 106 19.35 -14.58 -20.16
CA HIS A 106 19.47 -13.63 -21.27
C HIS A 106 20.88 -13.59 -21.93
N GLY A 107 21.70 -14.61 -21.72
CA GLY A 107 23.07 -14.67 -22.24
C GLY A 107 24.08 -13.75 -21.57
N ILE A 108 23.76 -13.16 -20.41
CA ILE A 108 24.64 -12.27 -19.65
C ILE A 108 25.67 -13.06 -18.84
N ASP A 109 26.82 -12.44 -18.54
CA ASP A 109 27.81 -13.00 -17.61
C ASP A 109 27.40 -12.81 -16.15
N TRP A 110 26.37 -13.55 -15.74
CA TRP A 110 25.79 -13.47 -14.40
C TRP A 110 26.81 -13.74 -13.28
N LYS A 111 27.77 -14.64 -13.53
CA LYS A 111 28.85 -14.92 -12.58
C LYS A 111 29.83 -13.75 -12.47
N GLY A 112 30.17 -13.12 -13.58
CA GLY A 112 31.02 -11.93 -13.58
C GLY A 112 30.38 -10.78 -12.81
N PHE A 113 29.10 -10.50 -13.03
CA PHE A 113 28.37 -9.51 -12.25
C PHE A 113 28.39 -9.83 -10.76
N TYR A 114 28.08 -11.06 -10.35
CA TYR A 114 28.15 -11.47 -8.95
C TYR A 114 29.53 -11.22 -8.33
N THR A 115 30.61 -11.55 -9.05
CA THR A 115 31.98 -11.34 -8.57
C THR A 115 32.26 -9.84 -8.35
N ASN A 116 31.88 -9.01 -9.31
CA ASN A 116 32.12 -7.56 -9.25
C ASN A 116 31.32 -6.92 -8.08
N TYR A 117 30.03 -7.23 -7.97
CA TYR A 117 29.19 -6.66 -6.93
C TYR A 117 29.59 -7.11 -5.52
N ARG A 118 30.13 -8.33 -5.38
CA ARG A 118 30.64 -8.85 -4.11
C ARG A 118 31.81 -8.04 -3.54
N GLU A 119 32.62 -7.42 -4.40
CA GLU A 119 33.76 -6.62 -3.96
C GLU A 119 33.34 -5.36 -3.18
N PHE A 120 32.11 -4.89 -3.34
CA PHE A 120 31.57 -3.74 -2.60
C PHE A 120 31.11 -4.09 -1.18
N LEU A 121 30.84 -5.37 -0.86
CA LEU A 121 30.30 -5.76 0.45
C LEU A 121 31.12 -5.26 1.65
N PRO A 122 32.48 -5.34 1.66
CA PRO A 122 33.25 -4.86 2.80
C PRO A 122 33.17 -3.34 3.04
N HIS A 123 32.65 -2.60 2.08
CA HIS A 123 32.50 -1.13 2.14
C HIS A 123 31.10 -0.69 2.61
N LEU A 124 30.17 -1.64 2.77
CA LEU A 124 28.80 -1.37 3.20
C LEU A 124 28.66 -1.50 4.72
N ASN A 125 28.17 -0.45 5.35
CA ASN A 125 27.97 -0.41 6.80
C ASN A 125 26.52 -0.38 7.23
N ASN A 126 25.57 -0.31 6.29
CA ASN A 126 24.13 -0.24 6.55
C ASN A 126 23.31 -1.00 5.50
N ASN A 127 22.04 -1.26 5.80
CA ASN A 127 21.18 -2.04 4.92
C ASN A 127 20.47 -1.19 3.85
N TYR A 128 20.52 0.14 3.91
CA TYR A 128 20.04 0.98 2.81
C TYR A 128 20.98 0.87 1.61
N ASP A 129 22.28 1.07 1.83
CA ASP A 129 23.29 0.91 0.78
C ASP A 129 23.34 -0.52 0.25
N PHE A 130 23.15 -1.52 1.15
CA PHE A 130 23.07 -2.92 0.72
C PHE A 130 21.84 -3.19 -0.15
N GLN A 131 20.69 -2.62 0.14
CA GLN A 131 19.49 -2.74 -0.69
C GLN A 131 19.70 -2.13 -2.08
N GLU A 132 20.38 -0.99 -2.15
CA GLU A 132 20.73 -0.35 -3.41
C GLU A 132 21.66 -1.25 -4.23
N LEU A 133 22.76 -1.72 -3.63
CA LEU A 133 23.67 -2.68 -4.27
C LEU A 133 22.94 -3.92 -4.78
N LEU A 134 22.04 -4.48 -3.98
CA LEU A 134 21.25 -5.66 -4.36
C LEU A 134 20.30 -5.34 -5.52
N SER A 135 19.72 -4.15 -5.54
CA SER A 135 18.83 -3.70 -6.61
C SER A 135 19.58 -3.49 -7.92
N GLU A 136 20.74 -2.86 -7.88
CA GLU A 136 21.61 -2.71 -9.05
C GLU A 136 22.07 -4.06 -9.59
N PHE A 137 22.56 -4.94 -8.72
CA PHE A 137 22.96 -6.30 -9.11
C PHE A 137 21.82 -7.08 -9.79
N LEU A 138 20.62 -7.05 -9.22
CA LEU A 138 19.46 -7.71 -9.83
C LEU A 138 18.97 -6.98 -11.09
N GLY A 139 19.22 -5.70 -11.21
CA GLY A 139 18.93 -4.90 -12.41
C GLY A 139 19.69 -5.34 -13.66
N GLU A 140 20.89 -5.91 -13.48
CA GLU A 140 21.69 -6.47 -14.60
C GLU A 140 20.98 -7.60 -15.36
N LEU A 141 19.97 -8.22 -14.74
CA LEU A 141 19.12 -9.20 -15.42
C LEU A 141 18.29 -8.60 -16.56
N ASN A 142 18.13 -7.28 -16.59
CA ASN A 142 17.26 -6.58 -17.55
C ASN A 142 15.86 -7.26 -17.64
N ALA A 143 15.29 -7.53 -16.49
CA ALA A 143 13.99 -8.19 -16.36
C ALA A 143 13.08 -7.39 -15.44
N SER A 144 11.77 -7.51 -15.64
CA SER A 144 10.78 -6.91 -14.77
C SER A 144 10.74 -7.61 -13.39
N HIS A 145 10.32 -6.87 -12.35
CA HIS A 145 10.17 -7.36 -10.98
C HIS A 145 11.47 -7.85 -10.32
N THR A 146 12.60 -7.28 -10.70
CA THR A 146 13.90 -7.49 -10.05
C THR A 146 14.22 -6.32 -9.12
N GLY A 147 14.99 -6.58 -8.06
CA GLY A 147 15.43 -5.57 -7.10
C GLY A 147 15.29 -6.01 -5.65
N GLY A 148 15.80 -5.19 -4.74
CA GLY A 148 15.69 -5.33 -3.30
C GLY A 148 14.87 -4.19 -2.70
N ARG A 149 14.28 -4.41 -1.52
CA ARG A 149 13.62 -3.37 -0.74
C ARG A 149 14.01 -3.51 0.72
N TYR A 150 14.37 -2.39 1.33
CA TYR A 150 14.60 -2.33 2.76
C TYR A 150 13.69 -1.27 3.38
N SER A 151 12.81 -1.69 4.28
CA SER A 151 11.85 -0.82 4.96
C SER A 151 11.85 -1.17 6.45
N PRO A 152 12.79 -0.61 7.22
CA PRO A 152 12.87 -0.89 8.64
C PRO A 152 11.66 -0.32 9.37
N SER A 153 11.12 -1.10 10.30
CA SER A 153 10.11 -0.61 11.23
C SER A 153 10.78 0.18 12.36
N ASN A 154 10.30 1.38 12.60
CA ASN A 154 10.67 2.16 13.78
C ASN A 154 9.43 2.41 14.66
N PRO A 155 9.07 1.47 15.55
CA PRO A 155 7.86 1.61 16.38
C PRO A 155 7.88 2.82 17.32
N GLN A 156 9.06 3.39 17.58
CA GLN A 156 9.24 4.58 18.43
C GLN A 156 9.44 5.88 17.62
N GLY A 157 9.47 5.77 16.29
CA GLY A 157 9.57 6.93 15.42
C GLY A 157 8.36 7.85 15.54
N ASP A 158 8.59 9.11 15.25
CA ASP A 158 7.51 10.08 15.14
C ASP A 158 6.89 9.98 13.74
N GLU A 159 5.58 9.76 13.70
CA GLU A 159 4.80 9.85 12.47
C GLU A 159 4.25 11.28 12.37
N THR A 160 4.71 12.02 11.39
CA THR A 160 4.20 13.37 11.11
C THR A 160 2.84 13.24 10.42
N ALA A 161 1.87 14.01 10.89
CA ALA A 161 0.56 14.10 10.28
C ALA A 161 0.48 15.26 9.28
N SER A 162 -0.55 15.24 8.43
CA SER A 162 -0.84 16.29 7.46
C SER A 162 -2.14 17.02 7.79
N LEU A 163 -2.18 18.32 7.51
CA LEU A 163 -3.41 19.12 7.54
C LEU A 163 -4.20 19.06 6.22
N GLY A 164 -3.69 18.36 5.19
CA GLY A 164 -4.32 18.30 3.87
C GLY A 164 -4.30 19.65 3.15
N LEU A 165 -3.25 20.41 3.34
CA LEU A 165 -3.07 21.76 2.79
C LEU A 165 -1.77 21.83 1.98
N LEU A 166 -1.80 22.54 0.85
CA LEU A 166 -0.60 22.88 0.10
C LEU A 166 -0.19 24.33 0.42
N TYR A 167 1.11 24.54 0.48
CA TYR A 167 1.68 25.82 0.94
C TYR A 167 2.51 26.51 -0.15
N ASP A 168 2.62 27.82 -0.06
CA ASP A 168 3.53 28.64 -0.87
C ASP A 168 4.93 28.64 -0.19
N GLU A 169 5.82 27.81 -0.69
CA GLU A 169 7.19 27.67 -0.18
C GLU A 169 8.01 28.98 -0.31
N ARG A 170 7.56 29.90 -1.17
CA ARG A 170 8.24 31.19 -1.40
C ARG A 170 7.68 32.32 -0.53
N PHE A 171 6.69 32.04 0.33
CA PHE A 171 6.11 33.05 1.21
C PHE A 171 7.15 33.53 2.24
N PRO A 172 7.55 34.81 2.24
CA PRO A 172 8.64 35.27 3.08
C PRO A 172 8.21 35.66 4.51
N GLY A 173 6.92 35.68 4.79
CA GLY A 173 6.34 36.09 6.07
C GLY A 173 6.32 34.99 7.13
N PRO A 174 6.00 35.33 8.37
CA PRO A 174 5.75 34.34 9.40
C PRO A 174 4.46 33.53 9.07
N GLY A 175 4.46 32.28 9.49
CA GLY A 175 3.36 31.35 9.20
C GLY A 175 3.50 30.64 7.86
N LEU A 176 2.49 29.86 7.51
CA LEU A 176 2.41 29.12 6.24
C LEU A 176 1.28 29.65 5.40
N LYS A 177 1.59 30.15 4.21
CA LYS A 177 0.56 30.62 3.28
C LYS A 177 -0.03 29.44 2.52
N VAL A 178 -1.33 29.21 2.71
CA VAL A 178 -2.07 28.14 2.07
C VAL A 178 -2.34 28.48 0.61
N THR A 179 -1.93 27.63 -0.31
CA THR A 179 -2.22 27.77 -1.75
C THR A 179 -3.45 26.96 -2.17
N GLU A 180 -3.65 25.81 -1.57
CA GLU A 180 -4.75 24.92 -1.91
C GLU A 180 -5.17 24.08 -0.68
N ILE A 181 -6.44 23.74 -0.62
CA ILE A 181 -7.04 22.84 0.37
C ILE A 181 -7.41 21.56 -0.37
N LEU A 182 -6.84 20.42 0.04
CA LEU A 182 -7.16 19.15 -0.59
C LEU A 182 -8.63 18.78 -0.31
N ALA A 183 -9.35 18.41 -1.36
CA ALA A 183 -10.70 17.88 -1.25
C ALA A 183 -10.70 16.65 -0.31
N GLU A 184 -11.76 16.48 0.46
CA GLU A 184 -11.91 15.43 1.48
C GLU A 184 -10.85 15.47 2.62
N GLY A 185 -9.96 16.46 2.63
CA GLY A 185 -8.99 16.69 3.68
C GLY A 185 -9.59 17.30 4.96
N PRO A 186 -8.80 17.49 6.02
CA PRO A 186 -9.27 18.01 7.31
C PRO A 186 -10.00 19.35 7.25
N PHE A 187 -9.70 20.18 6.27
CA PHE A 187 -10.30 21.51 6.09
C PHE A 187 -11.33 21.58 4.95
N SER A 188 -11.63 20.48 4.26
CA SER A 188 -12.55 20.47 3.12
C SER A 188 -14.02 20.61 3.51
N LYS A 189 -14.37 20.39 4.77
CA LYS A 189 -15.76 20.45 5.24
C LYS A 189 -16.26 21.91 5.21
N ALA A 190 -17.52 22.09 4.79
CA ALA A 190 -18.15 23.40 4.62
C ALA A 190 -18.13 24.31 5.88
N ALA A 191 -17.94 23.73 7.07
CA ALA A 191 -17.79 24.47 8.30
C ALA A 191 -16.38 25.08 8.50
N SER A 192 -15.41 24.74 7.64
CA SER A 192 -14.07 25.33 7.69
C SER A 192 -14.09 26.75 7.12
N ALA A 193 -13.75 27.72 7.94
CA ALA A 193 -13.62 29.11 7.50
C ALA A 193 -12.30 29.40 6.75
N LEU A 194 -11.37 28.43 6.73
CA LEU A 194 -10.08 28.58 6.07
C LEU A 194 -10.24 28.57 4.55
N LYS A 195 -9.61 29.53 3.87
CA LYS A 195 -9.65 29.70 2.42
C LYS A 195 -8.24 29.68 1.82
N PRO A 196 -8.08 29.31 0.54
CA PRO A 196 -6.84 29.53 -0.18
C PRO A 196 -6.38 31.01 -0.04
N GLY A 197 -5.08 31.20 0.16
CA GLY A 197 -4.47 32.49 0.49
C GLY A 197 -4.36 32.79 1.99
N ALA A 198 -5.03 32.04 2.87
CA ALA A 198 -4.89 32.18 4.32
C ALA A 198 -3.47 31.90 4.80
N ILE A 199 -3.12 32.48 5.92
CA ILE A 199 -1.83 32.24 6.62
C ILE A 199 -2.14 31.43 7.87
N LEU A 200 -1.57 30.23 7.98
CA LEU A 200 -1.51 29.47 9.23
C LEU A 200 -0.51 30.12 10.16
N GLU A 201 -0.97 30.52 11.32
CA GLU A 201 -0.16 31.28 12.29
C GLU A 201 0.31 30.43 13.46
N LYS A 202 -0.52 29.45 13.92
CA LYS A 202 -0.19 28.58 15.07
C LYS A 202 -0.78 27.18 14.91
N ILE A 203 -0.10 26.21 15.52
CA ILE A 203 -0.59 24.85 15.75
C ILE A 203 -0.52 24.58 17.25
N ASP A 204 -1.66 24.21 17.88
CA ASP A 204 -1.82 23.99 19.32
C ASP A 204 -1.23 25.16 20.15
N GLY A 205 -1.43 26.39 19.70
CA GLY A 205 -0.95 27.61 20.35
C GLY A 205 0.51 27.96 20.08
N ILE A 206 1.29 27.09 19.47
CA ILE A 206 2.70 27.33 19.12
C ILE A 206 2.76 28.10 17.80
N ALA A 207 3.41 29.27 17.82
CA ALA A 207 3.55 30.11 16.64
C ALA A 207 4.48 29.48 15.60
N ILE A 208 4.12 29.65 14.33
CA ILE A 208 4.93 29.22 13.19
C ILE A 208 5.71 30.44 12.70
N ASP A 209 7.02 30.38 12.84
CA ASP A 209 7.95 31.40 12.34
C ASP A 209 9.08 30.74 11.51
N ASN A 210 10.01 31.55 11.02
CA ASN A 210 11.11 31.09 10.16
C ASN A 210 12.14 30.18 10.88
N ARG A 211 11.99 29.96 12.19
CA ARG A 211 12.87 29.13 13.03
C ARG A 211 12.14 27.85 13.49
N THR A 212 10.84 27.82 13.35
CA THR A 212 10.01 26.72 13.85
C THR A 212 10.00 25.59 12.81
N ASP A 213 10.45 24.41 13.22
CA ASP A 213 10.12 23.19 12.49
C ASP A 213 8.63 22.88 12.73
N TRP A 214 7.78 23.47 11.92
CA TRP A 214 6.34 23.34 12.05
C TRP A 214 5.85 21.90 11.79
N THR A 215 6.61 21.08 11.03
CA THR A 215 6.25 19.70 10.76
C THR A 215 6.31 18.86 12.03
N ALA A 216 7.26 19.15 12.92
CA ALA A 216 7.36 18.51 14.23
C ALA A 216 6.13 18.76 15.11
N LEU A 217 5.42 19.90 14.94
CA LEU A 217 4.18 20.19 15.65
C LEU A 217 3.03 19.24 15.28
N LEU A 218 3.16 18.54 14.16
CA LEU A 218 2.19 17.54 13.67
C LEU A 218 2.59 16.09 13.99
N ASN A 219 3.72 15.87 14.66
CA ASN A 219 4.14 14.53 15.05
C ASN A 219 3.14 13.87 15.98
N ARG A 220 2.74 12.63 15.64
CA ARG A 220 1.76 11.82 16.38
C ARG A 220 0.36 12.46 16.51
N LYS A 221 0.01 13.40 15.60
CA LYS A 221 -1.27 14.12 15.59
C LYS A 221 -2.34 13.49 14.68
N ALA A 222 -2.00 12.50 13.86
CA ALA A 222 -2.97 11.85 12.99
C ALA A 222 -4.22 11.41 13.78
N ARG A 223 -5.40 11.82 13.30
CA ARG A 223 -6.72 11.56 13.88
C ARG A 223 -6.97 12.13 15.28
N LYS A 224 -6.08 12.98 15.81
CA LYS A 224 -6.25 13.67 17.09
C LYS A 224 -6.73 15.11 16.86
N ASN A 225 -7.53 15.62 17.79
CA ASN A 225 -7.94 17.02 17.75
C ASN A 225 -6.72 17.93 17.87
N THR A 226 -6.57 18.82 16.92
CA THR A 226 -5.46 19.77 16.81
C THR A 226 -6.03 21.15 16.57
N LEU A 227 -5.66 22.11 17.40
CA LEU A 227 -6.08 23.52 17.28
C LEU A 227 -5.19 24.22 16.25
N VAL A 228 -5.80 24.81 15.23
CA VAL A 228 -5.09 25.56 14.20
C VAL A 228 -5.59 26.99 14.21
N THR A 229 -4.68 27.95 14.38
CA THR A 229 -4.96 29.39 14.29
C THR A 229 -4.51 29.89 12.91
N PHE A 230 -5.38 30.57 12.21
CA PHE A 230 -5.13 31.07 10.85
C PHE A 230 -5.81 32.42 10.63
N ARG A 231 -5.38 33.13 9.59
CA ARG A 231 -5.98 34.40 9.17
C ARG A 231 -6.16 34.40 7.65
N ASN A 232 -7.40 34.56 7.18
CA ASN A 232 -7.64 34.75 5.75
C ASN A 232 -7.17 36.14 5.30
N THR A 233 -6.91 36.26 4.01
CA THR A 233 -6.38 37.51 3.41
C THR A 233 -7.32 38.70 3.58
N THR A 234 -8.62 38.45 3.67
CA THR A 234 -9.66 39.49 3.83
C THR A 234 -9.93 39.83 5.29
N ASP A 235 -9.37 39.09 6.23
CA ASP A 235 -9.72 39.22 7.64
C ASP A 235 -8.63 40.00 8.42
N THR A 236 -9.08 40.84 9.31
CA THR A 236 -8.19 41.59 10.20
C THR A 236 -7.86 40.81 11.50
N LYS A 237 -8.61 39.80 11.82
CA LYS A 237 -8.48 38.98 13.02
C LYS A 237 -8.18 37.54 12.66
N SER A 238 -7.38 36.89 13.50
CA SER A 238 -7.13 35.45 13.42
C SER A 238 -8.37 34.67 13.87
N MET A 239 -8.57 33.52 13.25
CA MET A 239 -9.61 32.55 13.56
C MET A 239 -8.98 31.26 14.04
N GLU A 240 -9.76 30.43 14.70
CA GLU A 240 -9.35 29.14 15.20
C GLU A 240 -10.26 28.05 14.69
N ALA A 241 -9.68 26.91 14.35
CA ALA A 241 -10.40 25.70 14.02
C ALA A 241 -9.76 24.48 14.69
N VAL A 242 -10.59 23.58 15.16
CA VAL A 242 -10.14 22.28 15.65
C VAL A 242 -10.36 21.27 14.53
N VAL A 243 -9.27 20.68 14.05
CA VAL A 243 -9.28 19.68 12.99
C VAL A 243 -8.62 18.39 13.46
N LYS A 244 -8.84 17.31 12.73
CA LYS A 244 -8.11 16.04 12.93
C LYS A 244 -7.17 15.86 11.73
N PRO A 245 -5.87 16.10 11.90
CA PRO A 245 -4.90 15.81 10.85
C PRO A 245 -4.98 14.37 10.38
N ILE A 246 -4.62 14.13 9.14
CA ILE A 246 -4.56 12.81 8.50
C ILE A 246 -3.12 12.29 8.49
N SER A 247 -2.94 10.99 8.26
CA SER A 247 -1.61 10.43 8.02
C SER A 247 -1.05 10.89 6.67
N LEU A 248 0.26 10.81 6.46
CA LEU A 248 0.87 11.09 5.15
C LEU A 248 0.42 10.11 4.07
N GLY A 249 0.09 8.85 4.46
CA GLY A 249 -0.51 7.89 3.52
C GLY A 249 -1.90 8.31 3.04
N GLU A 250 -2.74 8.83 3.95
CA GLU A 250 -4.05 9.41 3.59
C GLU A 250 -3.89 10.65 2.71
N GLU A 251 -2.93 11.54 3.01
CA GLU A 251 -2.61 12.69 2.16
C GLU A 251 -2.19 12.29 0.75
N THR A 252 -1.33 11.25 0.63
CA THR A 252 -0.93 10.70 -0.68
C THR A 252 -2.14 10.25 -1.48
N GLY A 253 -3.13 9.62 -0.83
CA GLY A 253 -4.40 9.26 -1.46
C GLY A 253 -5.19 10.48 -1.96
N LEU A 254 -5.26 11.55 -1.18
CA LEU A 254 -5.91 12.80 -1.59
C LEU A 254 -5.16 13.49 -2.74
N MET A 255 -3.83 13.48 -2.72
CA MET A 255 -3.00 14.02 -3.81
C MET A 255 -3.21 13.23 -5.11
N TYR A 256 -3.32 11.91 -5.02
CA TYR A 256 -3.67 11.07 -6.15
C TYR A 256 -5.07 11.40 -6.71
N ALA A 257 -6.09 11.46 -5.87
CA ALA A 257 -7.45 11.82 -6.30
C ALA A 257 -7.49 13.21 -6.97
N ARG A 258 -6.76 14.18 -6.40
CA ARG A 258 -6.58 15.52 -7.00
C ARG A 258 -5.95 15.45 -8.38
N TRP A 259 -4.93 14.61 -8.56
CA TRP A 259 -4.29 14.43 -9.87
C TRP A 259 -5.24 13.82 -10.89
N VAL A 260 -5.97 12.76 -10.54
CA VAL A 260 -6.97 12.13 -11.40
C VAL A 260 -8.04 13.15 -11.82
N GLN A 261 -8.56 13.94 -10.86
CA GLN A 261 -9.56 14.96 -11.18
C GLN A 261 -9.03 16.00 -12.17
N ARG A 262 -7.78 16.44 -11.99
CA ARG A 262 -7.16 17.38 -12.97
C ARG A 262 -7.02 16.78 -14.35
N MET A 263 -6.71 15.48 -14.46
CA MET A 263 -6.64 14.80 -15.76
C MET A 263 -8.03 14.69 -16.41
N LYS A 264 -9.06 14.36 -15.62
CA LYS A 264 -10.46 14.39 -16.08
C LYS A 264 -10.85 15.76 -16.63
N ASP A 265 -10.59 16.81 -15.86
CA ASP A 265 -10.91 18.20 -16.24
C ASP A 265 -10.16 18.60 -17.52
N GLU A 266 -8.90 18.21 -17.66
CA GLU A 266 -8.08 18.55 -18.83
C GLU A 266 -8.54 17.81 -20.09
N VAL A 267 -8.85 16.50 -19.98
CA VAL A 267 -9.43 15.74 -21.11
C VAL A 267 -10.78 16.33 -21.52
N HIS A 268 -11.64 16.66 -20.57
CA HIS A 268 -12.91 17.31 -20.83
C HIS A 268 -12.73 18.65 -21.56
N ARG A 269 -11.82 19.48 -21.06
CA ARG A 269 -11.52 20.81 -21.64
C ARG A 269 -10.98 20.69 -23.06
N LEU A 270 -10.00 19.81 -23.30
CA LEU A 270 -9.34 19.65 -24.59
C LEU A 270 -10.26 19.04 -25.65
N SER A 271 -11.15 18.14 -25.24
CA SER A 271 -12.08 17.46 -26.14
C SER A 271 -13.41 18.19 -26.33
N GLY A 272 -13.62 19.32 -25.64
CA GLY A 272 -14.93 19.97 -25.60
C GLY A 272 -16.02 19.07 -24.99
N GLY A 273 -15.66 18.17 -24.07
CA GLY A 273 -16.57 17.27 -23.39
C GLY A 273 -16.91 15.98 -24.16
N THR A 274 -16.31 15.75 -25.34
CA THR A 274 -16.61 14.57 -26.15
C THR A 274 -15.92 13.30 -25.67
N LEU A 275 -14.77 13.41 -24.99
CA LEU A 275 -14.02 12.28 -24.46
C LEU A 275 -14.20 12.17 -22.95
N GLY A 276 -14.30 10.93 -22.48
CA GLY A 276 -14.17 10.57 -21.07
C GLY A 276 -12.74 10.24 -20.66
N TYR A 277 -12.51 10.11 -19.37
CA TYR A 277 -11.22 9.73 -18.80
C TYR A 277 -11.41 8.77 -17.65
N VAL A 278 -10.60 7.71 -17.61
CA VAL A 278 -10.47 6.81 -16.46
C VAL A 278 -9.01 6.54 -16.18
N HIS A 279 -8.64 6.41 -14.92
CA HIS A 279 -7.29 6.03 -14.49
C HIS A 279 -7.29 4.66 -13.84
N VAL A 280 -6.47 3.75 -14.35
CA VAL A 280 -6.29 2.42 -13.79
C VAL A 280 -5.17 2.47 -12.75
N GLN A 281 -5.50 2.73 -11.50
CA GLN A 281 -4.53 2.90 -10.41
C GLN A 281 -3.71 1.65 -10.14
N GLY A 282 -4.34 0.48 -10.18
CA GLY A 282 -3.71 -0.81 -9.92
C GLY A 282 -4.40 -1.93 -10.69
N MET A 283 -3.74 -3.06 -10.79
CA MET A 283 -4.25 -4.24 -11.48
C MET A 283 -4.88 -5.23 -10.48
N ASN A 284 -5.98 -4.81 -9.85
CA ASN A 284 -6.74 -5.57 -8.84
C ASN A 284 -8.24 -5.32 -8.97
N ASP A 285 -9.05 -6.14 -8.30
CA ASP A 285 -10.53 -6.08 -8.35
C ASP A 285 -11.09 -4.72 -7.95
N GLY A 286 -10.49 -4.04 -6.97
CA GLY A 286 -10.93 -2.70 -6.54
C GLY A 286 -10.81 -1.71 -7.69
N SER A 287 -9.62 -1.59 -8.29
CA SER A 287 -9.38 -0.70 -9.43
C SER A 287 -10.24 -1.06 -10.66
N PHE A 288 -10.54 -2.36 -10.85
CA PHE A 288 -11.43 -2.76 -11.94
C PHE A 288 -12.87 -2.27 -11.73
N ARG A 289 -13.38 -2.36 -10.52
CA ARG A 289 -14.72 -1.86 -10.20
C ARG A 289 -14.81 -0.35 -10.38
N ASP A 290 -13.79 0.39 -9.94
CA ASP A 290 -13.73 1.84 -10.14
C ASP A 290 -13.78 2.19 -11.63
N VAL A 291 -12.95 1.52 -12.46
CA VAL A 291 -12.96 1.71 -13.93
C VAL A 291 -14.31 1.32 -14.53
N PHE A 292 -14.88 0.19 -14.11
CA PHE A 292 -16.19 -0.27 -14.60
C PHE A 292 -17.29 0.75 -14.28
N ASP A 293 -17.33 1.23 -13.05
CA ASP A 293 -18.31 2.22 -12.60
C ASP A 293 -18.13 3.56 -13.31
N GLU A 294 -16.89 4.01 -13.51
CA GLU A 294 -16.60 5.26 -14.23
C GLU A 294 -16.93 5.18 -15.74
N VAL A 295 -16.64 4.03 -16.38
CA VAL A 295 -16.93 3.85 -17.82
C VAL A 295 -18.43 3.77 -18.08
N LEU A 296 -19.15 2.96 -17.30
CA LEU A 296 -20.59 2.75 -17.49
C LEU A 296 -21.47 3.80 -16.80
N GLY A 297 -20.91 4.59 -15.90
CA GLY A 297 -21.61 5.68 -15.21
C GLY A 297 -21.23 7.04 -15.79
N GLU A 298 -20.18 7.65 -15.27
CA GLU A 298 -19.77 9.02 -15.58
C GLU A 298 -19.46 9.25 -17.07
N ASN A 299 -18.92 8.24 -17.75
CA ASN A 299 -18.46 8.33 -19.15
C ASN A 299 -19.38 7.62 -20.16
N PHE A 300 -20.57 7.16 -19.74
CA PHE A 300 -21.47 6.36 -20.58
C PHE A 300 -21.89 7.05 -21.88
N ASP A 301 -22.07 8.34 -21.87
CA ASP A 301 -22.51 9.15 -23.02
C ASP A 301 -21.37 9.76 -23.85
N ARG A 302 -20.12 9.45 -23.53
CA ARG A 302 -18.94 9.97 -24.23
C ARG A 302 -18.72 9.25 -25.57
N GLN A 303 -18.18 9.97 -26.53
CA GLN A 303 -17.87 9.43 -27.86
C GLN A 303 -16.59 8.56 -27.88
N GLY A 304 -15.76 8.70 -26.88
CA GLY A 304 -14.53 7.94 -26.70
C GLY A 304 -13.99 8.07 -25.28
N LEU A 305 -12.99 7.26 -24.96
CA LEU A 305 -12.43 7.16 -23.63
C LEU A 305 -10.90 7.21 -23.67
N VAL A 306 -10.31 8.02 -22.81
CA VAL A 306 -8.88 7.96 -22.47
C VAL A 306 -8.72 7.04 -21.28
N VAL A 307 -8.06 5.90 -21.48
CA VAL A 307 -7.71 4.95 -20.42
C VAL A 307 -6.26 5.19 -20.04
N ASP A 308 -6.02 5.76 -18.88
CA ASP A 308 -4.71 6.14 -18.39
C ASP A 308 -4.17 5.07 -17.44
N THR A 309 -3.03 4.48 -17.76
CA THR A 309 -2.35 3.47 -16.96
C THR A 309 -1.02 3.95 -16.38
N ARG A 310 -0.73 5.23 -16.45
CA ARG A 310 0.51 5.79 -15.89
C ARG A 310 0.59 5.54 -14.39
N PHE A 311 1.80 5.27 -13.90
CA PHE A 311 2.09 4.96 -12.50
C PHE A 311 1.45 3.66 -11.98
N ASN A 312 0.87 2.83 -12.86
CA ASN A 312 0.40 1.51 -12.50
C ASN A 312 1.58 0.54 -12.40
N GLY A 313 1.65 -0.19 -11.31
CA GLY A 313 2.73 -1.15 -11.03
C GLY A 313 2.55 -2.52 -11.69
N GLY A 314 1.51 -2.72 -12.51
CA GLY A 314 1.18 -4.01 -13.10
C GLY A 314 0.32 -4.90 -12.19
N GLY A 315 0.02 -6.11 -12.65
CA GLY A 315 -0.78 -7.12 -11.95
C GLY A 315 -1.65 -7.93 -12.90
N TRP A 316 -2.65 -8.62 -12.36
CA TRP A 316 -3.43 -9.65 -13.07
C TRP A 316 -4.71 -9.15 -13.75
N LEU A 317 -5.01 -7.86 -13.67
CA LEU A 317 -6.26 -7.28 -14.20
C LEU A 317 -6.25 -7.11 -15.73
N HIS A 318 -5.16 -7.35 -16.40
CA HIS A 318 -4.99 -7.07 -17.82
C HIS A 318 -6.01 -7.79 -18.71
N ASP A 319 -6.34 -9.05 -18.39
CA ASP A 319 -7.31 -9.83 -19.15
C ASP A 319 -8.74 -9.29 -18.98
N ASP A 320 -9.12 -8.92 -17.75
CA ASP A 320 -10.44 -8.37 -17.46
C ASP A 320 -10.62 -7.01 -18.14
N LEU A 321 -9.62 -6.12 -18.03
CA LEU A 321 -9.63 -4.83 -18.71
C LEU A 321 -9.69 -4.97 -20.23
N LYS A 322 -8.88 -5.87 -20.79
CA LYS A 322 -8.86 -6.10 -22.24
C LYS A 322 -10.21 -6.64 -22.70
N THR A 323 -10.76 -7.63 -22.02
CA THR A 323 -12.08 -8.21 -22.32
C THR A 323 -13.18 -7.17 -22.20
N PHE A 324 -13.15 -6.35 -21.15
CA PHE A 324 -14.14 -5.29 -20.94
C PHE A 324 -14.10 -4.22 -22.04
N LEU A 325 -12.90 -3.82 -22.48
CA LEU A 325 -12.74 -2.72 -23.44
C LEU A 325 -12.84 -3.16 -24.90
N SER A 326 -12.42 -4.39 -25.28
CA SER A 326 -12.37 -4.81 -26.68
C SER A 326 -12.82 -6.25 -26.98
N GLY A 327 -12.82 -7.15 -25.99
CA GLY A 327 -13.20 -8.55 -26.18
C GLY A 327 -12.22 -9.40 -27.00
N GLU A 328 -11.05 -8.89 -27.37
CA GLU A 328 -10.10 -9.59 -28.23
C GLU A 328 -8.96 -10.24 -27.45
N ARG A 329 -8.55 -11.44 -27.87
CA ARG A 329 -7.35 -12.13 -27.36
C ARG A 329 -6.09 -11.37 -27.82
N TYR A 330 -5.13 -11.15 -26.90
CA TYR A 330 -3.92 -10.38 -27.20
C TYR A 330 -2.63 -11.00 -26.68
N LEU A 331 -2.68 -12.05 -25.87
CA LEU A 331 -1.52 -12.66 -25.24
C LEU A 331 -1.66 -14.18 -25.12
N ASP A 332 -0.56 -14.88 -25.38
CA ASP A 332 -0.38 -16.30 -25.10
C ASP A 332 0.75 -16.49 -24.11
N PHE A 333 0.52 -17.31 -23.08
CA PHE A 333 1.56 -17.68 -22.13
C PHE A 333 2.24 -18.99 -22.51
N ALA A 334 3.58 -18.97 -22.55
CA ALA A 334 4.39 -20.14 -22.83
C ALA A 334 5.56 -20.26 -21.82
N PRO A 335 5.30 -20.52 -20.54
CA PRO A 335 6.34 -20.63 -19.53
C PRO A 335 7.31 -21.77 -19.89
N GLN A 336 8.60 -21.49 -19.91
CA GLN A 336 9.67 -22.43 -20.26
C GLN A 336 9.45 -23.16 -21.62
N GLY A 337 8.85 -22.46 -22.60
CA GLY A 337 8.55 -23.03 -23.91
C GLY A 337 7.30 -23.93 -23.97
N ASN A 338 6.63 -24.13 -22.86
CA ASN A 338 5.38 -24.88 -22.82
C ASN A 338 4.18 -23.95 -23.03
N ARG A 339 3.44 -24.14 -24.08
CA ARG A 339 2.21 -23.39 -24.34
C ARG A 339 1.11 -23.84 -23.40
N LEU A 340 0.46 -22.92 -22.69
CA LEU A 340 -0.79 -23.21 -21.98
C LEU A 340 -1.87 -23.54 -23.01
N LYS A 341 -2.78 -24.46 -22.67
CA LYS A 341 -3.89 -24.85 -23.57
C LYS A 341 -4.76 -23.62 -23.85
N ASP A 342 -5.25 -23.57 -25.09
CA ASP A 342 -6.20 -22.54 -25.50
C ASP A 342 -7.43 -22.53 -24.58
N GLY A 343 -7.74 -21.35 -24.04
CA GLY A 343 -8.92 -21.16 -23.19
C GLY A 343 -8.70 -21.34 -21.69
N GLU A 344 -7.48 -21.58 -21.21
CA GLU A 344 -7.19 -21.46 -19.78
C GLU A 344 -6.93 -19.97 -19.44
N PRO A 345 -7.86 -19.28 -18.75
CA PRO A 345 -7.58 -17.94 -18.26
C PRO A 345 -6.47 -18.02 -17.21
N MET A 346 -5.45 -17.21 -17.37
CA MET A 346 -4.47 -17.00 -16.30
C MET A 346 -5.15 -16.26 -15.17
N GLY A 347 -5.62 -17.04 -14.21
CA GLY A 347 -6.07 -16.52 -12.93
C GLY A 347 -7.42 -15.79 -12.97
N ARG A 348 -8.37 -16.35 -12.33
CA ARG A 348 -9.47 -15.61 -11.71
C ARG A 348 -9.05 -15.12 -10.35
#